data_1260becba6da6b0d9bad2cec696c7ad5
#
_entry.id   1260becba6da6b0d9bad2cec696c7ad5
#
_cell.length_a   1.000
_cell.length_b   1.000
_cell.length_c   1.000
_cell.angle_alpha   90.00
_cell.angle_beta   90.00
_cell.angle_gamma   90.00
#
_symmetry.space_group_name_H-M   'P 1'
#
loop_
_entity.id
_entity.type
_entity.pdbx_description
1 polymer ?
#
loop_
_entity_poly.entity_id
_entity_poly.type
_entity_poly.pdbx_seq_one_letter_code
_entity_poly.pdbx_strand_id
1 'polypeptide(L)'
;MKKTIQFILNKPQLSENVGMSLRSIGCFGFENLSLVSPRKIWPNDKGIKSAKHFSSLVKKVKVYQSIPEAMKGSDILIATTVRKRDFHIPPIKVNEISKLKSKKISILFGQENNGLSNKEISHANFLLSLPTYNNSSLNLSH
;
A
#
# COMPACT_ATOMS: atom_id res chain seq x y z
N MET A 1 -19.82 -12.63 1.95
CA MET A 1 -19.18 -12.08 0.76
C MET A 1 -17.69 -11.88 0.98
N LYS A 2 -16.91 -12.29 0.02
CA LYS A 2 -15.46 -12.23 0.10
C LYS A 2 -14.97 -10.79 -0.10
N LYS A 3 -14.18 -10.28 0.85
CA LYS A 3 -13.54 -8.96 0.70
C LYS A 3 -12.37 -9.06 -0.27
N THR A 4 -12.21 -8.04 -1.09
CA THR A 4 -11.04 -7.87 -1.94
C THR A 4 -10.18 -6.77 -1.34
N ILE A 5 -8.91 -7.06 -1.10
CA ILE A 5 -7.96 -6.09 -0.57
C ILE A 5 -6.91 -5.80 -1.64
N GLN A 6 -6.74 -4.53 -1.96
CA GLN A 6 -5.70 -4.04 -2.83
C GLN A 6 -4.68 -3.27 -2.00
N PHE A 7 -3.41 -3.55 -2.22
CA PHE A 7 -2.33 -2.77 -1.62
C PHE A 7 -1.83 -1.76 -2.65
N ILE A 8 -1.65 -0.52 -2.24
CA ILE A 8 -1.17 0.56 -3.11
C ILE A 8 0.10 1.13 -2.50
N LEU A 9 1.18 1.14 -3.28
CA LEU A 9 2.44 1.77 -2.90
C LEU A 9 2.55 3.09 -3.64
N ASN A 10 2.60 4.19 -2.89
CA ASN A 10 2.67 5.53 -3.46
C ASN A 10 4.12 5.97 -3.59
N LYS A 11 4.54 6.25 -4.81
CA LYS A 11 5.89 6.74 -5.14
C LYS A 11 7.01 5.87 -4.57
N PRO A 12 6.97 4.54 -4.77
CA PRO A 12 8.05 3.70 -4.26
C PRO A 12 9.38 4.09 -4.91
N GLN A 13 10.42 4.21 -4.09
CA GLN A 13 11.73 4.67 -4.54
C GLN A 13 12.60 3.53 -5.08
N LEU A 14 12.52 2.36 -4.46
CA LEU A 14 13.35 1.22 -4.80
C LEU A 14 12.52 0.08 -5.35
N SER A 15 12.89 -0.43 -6.52
CA SER A 15 12.20 -1.56 -7.13
C SER A 15 12.31 -2.84 -6.30
N GLU A 16 13.40 -2.99 -5.56
CA GLU A 16 13.59 -4.12 -4.64
C GLU A 16 12.51 -4.13 -3.56
N ASN A 17 12.13 -2.96 -3.05
CA ASN A 17 11.07 -2.87 -2.05
C ASN A 17 9.71 -3.25 -2.62
N VAL A 18 9.46 -2.93 -3.89
CA VAL A 18 8.23 -3.37 -4.56
C VAL A 18 8.21 -4.89 -4.68
N GLY A 19 9.32 -5.48 -5.10
CA GLY A 19 9.45 -6.94 -5.20
C GLY A 19 9.28 -7.63 -3.86
N MET A 20 9.89 -7.09 -2.80
CA MET A 20 9.75 -7.62 -1.45
C MET A 20 8.31 -7.50 -0.94
N SER A 21 7.62 -6.43 -1.30
CA SER A 21 6.21 -6.26 -0.96
C SER A 21 5.35 -7.32 -1.64
N LEU A 22 5.60 -7.61 -2.93
CA LEU A 22 4.91 -8.70 -3.63
C LEU A 22 5.14 -10.03 -2.94
N ARG A 23 6.38 -10.29 -2.53
CA ARG A 23 6.71 -11.51 -1.81
C ARG A 23 5.93 -11.59 -0.49
N SER A 24 5.86 -10.49 0.25
CA SER A 24 5.13 -10.45 1.52
C SER A 24 3.64 -10.71 1.33
N ILE A 25 2.99 -9.97 0.43
CA ILE A 25 1.56 -10.16 0.22
C ILE A 25 1.24 -11.53 -0.37
N GLY A 26 2.11 -12.05 -1.24
CA GLY A 26 1.94 -13.37 -1.84
C GLY A 26 2.00 -14.48 -0.81
N CYS A 27 2.87 -14.35 0.20
CA CYS A 27 2.97 -15.33 1.28
C CYS A 27 1.66 -15.46 2.07
N PHE A 28 0.87 -14.40 2.12
CA PHE A 28 -0.42 -14.39 2.81
C PHE A 28 -1.61 -14.60 1.86
N GLY A 29 -1.34 -14.95 0.61
CA GLY A 29 -2.39 -15.26 -0.36
C GLY A 29 -3.01 -14.05 -1.07
N PHE A 30 -2.42 -12.87 -0.93
CA PHE A 30 -2.90 -11.69 -1.65
C PHE A 30 -2.21 -11.55 -3.00
N GLU A 31 -2.89 -10.96 -3.96
CA GLU A 31 -2.37 -10.81 -5.32
C GLU A 31 -2.45 -9.38 -5.85
N ASN A 32 -3.21 -8.51 -5.21
CA ASN A 32 -3.53 -7.20 -5.76
C ASN A 32 -2.59 -6.13 -5.21
N LEU A 33 -1.61 -5.77 -6.01
CA LEU A 33 -0.69 -4.67 -5.71
C LEU A 33 -0.72 -3.67 -6.86
N SER A 34 -0.83 -2.39 -6.52
CA SER A 34 -0.77 -1.30 -7.49
C SER A 34 0.29 -0.30 -7.06
N LEU A 35 0.89 0.37 -8.03
CA LEU A 35 1.89 1.40 -7.80
C LEU A 35 1.35 2.74 -8.30
N VAL A 36 1.63 3.80 -7.55
CA VAL A 36 1.34 5.17 -7.99
C VAL A 36 2.67 5.88 -8.21
N SER A 37 2.93 6.30 -9.42
CA SER A 37 4.11 7.08 -9.81
C SER A 37 5.42 6.52 -9.24
N PRO A 38 5.77 5.25 -9.52
CA PRO A 38 7.03 4.71 -9.03
C PRO A 38 8.21 5.49 -9.62
N ARG A 39 9.27 5.63 -8.84
CA ARG A 39 10.48 6.34 -9.29
C ARG A 39 11.15 5.63 -10.48
N LYS A 40 11.19 4.32 -10.45
CA LYS A 40 11.77 3.51 -11.52
C LYS A 40 10.67 2.87 -12.35
N ILE A 41 10.95 2.66 -13.62
CA ILE A 41 10.00 1.98 -14.52
C ILE A 41 9.74 0.57 -13.99
N TRP A 42 8.48 0.22 -13.90
CA TRP A 42 8.05 -1.10 -13.47
C TRP A 42 7.39 -1.84 -14.63
N PRO A 43 7.66 -3.13 -14.90
CA PRO A 43 8.57 -4.00 -14.12
C PRO A 43 10.04 -3.82 -14.52
N ASN A 44 10.94 -4.34 -13.68
CA ASN A 44 12.36 -4.36 -13.97
C ASN A 44 13.02 -5.54 -13.25
N ASP A 45 14.30 -5.82 -13.62
CA ASP A 45 15.01 -6.99 -13.11
C ASP A 45 15.16 -7.04 -11.61
N LYS A 46 15.42 -5.89 -10.98
CA LYS A 46 15.59 -5.82 -9.52
C LYS A 46 14.31 -6.19 -8.80
N GLY A 47 13.18 -5.71 -9.30
CA GLY A 47 11.88 -6.03 -8.74
C GLY A 47 11.53 -7.50 -8.90
N ILE A 48 11.79 -8.05 -10.07
CA ILE A 48 11.53 -9.47 -10.36
C ILE A 48 12.35 -10.37 -9.44
N LYS A 49 13.64 -10.09 -9.29
CA LYS A 49 14.53 -10.87 -8.40
C LYS A 49 14.09 -10.80 -6.96
N SER A 50 13.67 -9.61 -6.49
CA SER A 50 13.23 -9.41 -5.11
C SER A 50 11.92 -10.12 -4.79
N ALA A 51 11.07 -10.34 -5.80
CA ALA A 51 9.80 -11.05 -5.62
C ALA A 51 9.98 -12.56 -5.44
N LYS A 52 11.12 -13.11 -5.86
CA LYS A 52 11.49 -14.54 -5.71
C LYS A 52 10.40 -15.46 -6.22
N HIS A 53 9.82 -16.30 -5.33
CA HIS A 53 8.79 -17.28 -5.69
C HIS A 53 7.51 -16.66 -6.22
N PHE A 54 7.32 -15.36 -6.01
CA PHE A 54 6.13 -14.65 -6.45
C PHE A 54 6.36 -13.77 -7.67
N SER A 55 7.40 -14.09 -8.45
CA SER A 55 7.70 -13.35 -9.68
C SER A 55 6.54 -13.37 -10.69
N SER A 56 5.67 -14.39 -10.63
CA SER A 56 4.46 -14.43 -11.46
C SER A 56 3.49 -13.30 -11.15
N LEU A 57 3.53 -12.75 -9.94
CA LEU A 57 2.68 -11.62 -9.56
C LEU A 57 3.17 -10.30 -10.14
N VAL A 58 4.42 -10.22 -10.57
CA VAL A 58 5.01 -9.01 -11.16
C VAL A 58 4.17 -8.50 -12.33
N LYS A 59 3.68 -9.41 -13.17
CA LYS A 59 2.87 -9.08 -14.34
C LYS A 59 1.48 -8.54 -13.98
N LYS A 60 1.01 -8.84 -12.78
CA LYS A 60 -0.32 -8.41 -12.31
C LYS A 60 -0.30 -7.03 -11.67
N VAL A 61 0.88 -6.51 -11.36
CA VAL A 61 1.02 -5.18 -10.76
C VAL A 61 0.59 -4.12 -11.77
N LYS A 62 -0.31 -3.26 -11.35
CA LYS A 62 -0.78 -2.13 -12.15
C LYS A 62 -0.08 -0.85 -11.72
N VAL A 63 0.21 0.01 -12.69
CA VAL A 63 0.87 1.29 -12.43
C VAL A 63 -0.08 2.41 -12.80
N TYR A 64 -0.27 3.34 -11.87
CA TYR A 64 -1.14 4.50 -12.04
C TYR A 64 -0.36 5.79 -11.81
N GLN A 65 -0.90 6.90 -12.26
CA GLN A 65 -0.29 8.21 -12.11
C GLN A 65 -0.78 8.97 -10.88
N SER A 66 -1.90 8.55 -10.31
CA SER A 66 -2.49 9.24 -9.16
C SER A 66 -3.18 8.25 -8.23
N ILE A 67 -3.34 8.67 -6.96
CA ILE A 67 -4.06 7.89 -5.98
C ILE A 67 -5.53 7.70 -6.37
N PRO A 68 -6.25 8.76 -6.82
CA PRO A 68 -7.62 8.56 -7.27
C PRO A 68 -7.77 7.51 -8.37
N GLU A 69 -6.84 7.44 -9.32
CA GLU A 69 -6.87 6.41 -10.36
C GLU A 69 -6.68 5.01 -9.76
N ALA A 70 -5.70 4.86 -8.87
CA ALA A 70 -5.39 3.57 -8.27
C ALA A 70 -6.52 3.04 -7.41
N MET A 71 -7.23 3.92 -6.71
CA MET A 71 -8.31 3.53 -5.81
C MET A 71 -9.67 3.43 -6.49
N LYS A 72 -9.74 3.68 -7.79
CA LYS A 72 -11.01 3.63 -8.53
C LYS A 72 -11.66 2.26 -8.38
N GLY A 73 -12.93 2.25 -8.01
CA GLY A 73 -13.65 1.01 -7.75
C GLY A 73 -13.51 0.50 -6.32
N SER A 74 -12.66 1.11 -5.50
CA SER A 74 -12.58 0.78 -4.08
C SER A 74 -13.68 1.49 -3.31
N ASP A 75 -14.29 0.77 -2.37
CA ASP A 75 -15.32 1.34 -1.49
C ASP A 75 -14.69 2.19 -0.39
N ILE A 76 -13.52 1.76 0.08
CA ILE A 76 -12.82 2.38 1.20
C ILE A 76 -11.33 2.45 0.89
N LEU A 77 -10.70 3.57 1.21
CA LEU A 77 -9.25 3.73 1.20
C LEU A 77 -8.77 3.93 2.64
N ILE A 78 -7.80 3.12 3.04
CA ILE A 78 -7.15 3.20 4.34
C ILE A 78 -5.71 3.66 4.10
N ALA A 79 -5.32 4.77 4.72
CA ALA A 79 -3.94 5.25 4.63
C ALA A 79 -3.17 4.84 5.87
N THR A 80 -1.94 4.34 5.66
CA THR A 80 -1.06 3.99 6.77
C THR A 80 -0.26 5.21 7.19
N THR A 81 -0.01 5.35 8.48
CA THR A 81 0.79 6.44 9.02
C THR A 81 1.49 5.99 10.30
N VAL A 82 2.69 6.52 10.54
CA VAL A 82 3.42 6.31 11.80
C VAL A 82 3.40 7.58 12.65
N ARG A 83 2.92 8.70 12.09
CA ARG A 83 2.87 9.97 12.79
C ARG A 83 1.46 10.26 13.28
N LYS A 84 1.35 10.81 14.48
CA LYS A 84 0.09 11.39 14.92
C LYS A 84 -0.15 12.63 14.08
N ARG A 85 -1.30 12.67 13.43
CA ARG A 85 -1.70 13.82 12.62
C ARG A 85 -3.06 14.29 13.07
N ASP A 86 -3.23 15.60 13.02
CA ASP A 86 -4.47 16.24 13.44
C ASP A 86 -5.43 16.31 12.25
N PHE A 87 -5.95 15.15 11.88
CA PHE A 87 -6.92 15.03 10.80
C PHE A 87 -8.28 14.63 11.33
N HIS A 88 -9.32 15.07 10.62
CA HIS A 88 -10.68 14.64 10.90
C HIS A 88 -10.98 13.24 10.35
N ILE A 89 -9.97 12.52 9.89
CA ILE A 89 -10.13 11.17 9.36
C ILE A 89 -10.08 10.20 10.54
N PRO A 90 -11.12 9.35 10.70
CA PRO A 90 -11.16 8.44 11.86
C PRO A 90 -10.07 7.38 11.79
N PRO A 91 -9.50 7.00 12.94
CA PRO A 91 -8.53 5.91 13.00
C PRO A 91 -9.21 4.55 12.87
N ILE A 92 -8.45 3.57 12.42
CA ILE A 92 -8.91 2.18 12.36
C ILE A 92 -7.77 1.28 12.84
N LYS A 93 -8.11 0.19 13.51
CA LYS A 93 -7.15 -0.83 13.93
C LYS A 93 -7.14 -1.97 12.93
N VAL A 94 -6.02 -2.71 12.88
CA VAL A 94 -5.87 -3.83 11.96
C VAL A 94 -7.01 -4.84 12.09
N ASN A 95 -7.38 -5.18 13.33
CA ASN A 95 -8.45 -6.16 13.57
C ASN A 95 -9.85 -5.62 13.22
N GLU A 96 -9.99 -4.32 13.04
CA GLU A 96 -11.26 -3.71 12.66
C GLU A 96 -11.48 -3.73 11.14
N ILE A 97 -10.43 -3.90 10.36
CA ILE A 97 -10.52 -3.90 8.90
C ILE A 97 -11.41 -5.05 8.41
N SER A 98 -11.28 -6.22 9.01
CA SER A 98 -12.09 -7.38 8.65
C SER A 98 -13.56 -7.21 8.96
N LYS A 99 -13.90 -6.28 9.88
CA LYS A 99 -15.27 -6.00 10.28
C LYS A 99 -15.97 -4.97 9.40
N LEU A 100 -15.24 -4.33 8.51
CA LEU A 100 -15.83 -3.38 7.57
C LEU A 100 -16.78 -4.08 6.62
N LYS A 101 -17.93 -3.48 6.36
CA LYS A 101 -18.94 -4.06 5.49
C LYS A 101 -18.63 -3.91 4.00
N SER A 102 -17.59 -3.15 3.67
CA SER A 102 -17.21 -2.86 2.30
C SER A 102 -16.57 -4.08 1.63
N LYS A 103 -16.85 -4.27 0.35
CA LYS A 103 -16.34 -5.41 -0.43
C LYS A 103 -14.93 -5.19 -0.94
N LYS A 104 -14.61 -3.97 -1.37
CA LYS A 104 -13.30 -3.66 -1.95
C LYS A 104 -12.61 -2.57 -1.14
N ILE A 105 -11.48 -2.94 -0.54
CA ILE A 105 -10.71 -2.08 0.34
C ILE A 105 -9.32 -1.88 -0.25
N SER A 106 -8.86 -0.63 -0.33
CA SER A 106 -7.50 -0.32 -0.71
C SER A 106 -6.74 0.19 0.51
N ILE A 107 -5.50 -0.30 0.67
CA ILE A 107 -4.60 0.11 1.75
C ILE A 107 -3.41 0.81 1.10
N LEU A 108 -3.18 2.06 1.48
CA LEU A 108 -2.20 2.94 0.87
C LEU A 108 -0.98 3.09 1.76
N PHE A 109 0.20 2.81 1.19
CA PHE A 109 1.50 2.99 1.84
C PHE A 109 2.25 4.12 1.16
N GLY A 110 3.00 4.89 1.94
CA GLY A 110 3.79 6.00 1.44
C GLY A 110 5.21 5.60 1.05
N GLN A 111 5.99 6.61 0.67
CA GLN A 111 7.41 6.45 0.32
C GLN A 111 8.22 5.91 1.50
N GLU A 112 9.35 5.26 1.18
CA GLU A 112 10.22 4.66 2.18
C GLU A 112 10.72 5.66 3.24
N ASN A 113 11.06 6.88 2.81
CA ASN A 113 11.67 7.88 3.70
C ASN A 113 10.67 8.83 4.33
N ASN A 114 9.67 9.27 3.58
CA ASN A 114 8.81 10.38 4.00
C ASN A 114 7.38 9.98 4.35
N GLY A 115 6.99 8.75 4.03
CA GLY A 115 5.61 8.32 4.21
C GLY A 115 4.66 9.08 3.29
N LEU A 116 3.43 9.25 3.74
CA LEU A 116 2.40 9.95 2.97
C LEU A 116 2.32 11.41 3.40
N SER A 117 2.16 12.31 2.43
CA SER A 117 1.92 13.71 2.69
C SER A 117 0.48 13.94 3.18
N ASN A 118 0.22 15.13 3.71
CA ASN A 118 -1.12 15.51 4.14
C ASN A 118 -2.13 15.43 3.00
N LYS A 119 -1.73 15.90 1.81
CA LYS A 119 -2.58 15.85 0.63
C LYS A 119 -2.89 14.42 0.22
N GLU A 120 -1.90 13.54 0.28
CA GLU A 120 -2.09 12.13 -0.05
C GLU A 120 -3.02 11.44 0.94
N ILE A 121 -2.86 11.71 2.22
CA ILE A 121 -3.73 11.17 3.27
C ILE A 121 -5.17 11.65 3.13
N SER A 122 -5.38 12.86 2.61
CA SER A 122 -6.72 13.44 2.47
C SER A 122 -7.68 12.59 1.64
N HIS A 123 -7.17 11.69 0.81
CA HIS A 123 -8.01 10.78 0.02
C HIS A 123 -8.58 9.63 0.84
N ALA A 124 -8.11 9.40 2.06
CA ALA A 124 -8.44 8.22 2.84
C ALA A 124 -9.72 8.39 3.65
N ASN A 125 -10.43 7.27 3.84
CA ASN A 125 -11.60 7.20 4.73
C ASN A 125 -11.18 6.90 6.18
N PHE A 126 -10.06 6.20 6.36
CA PHE A 126 -9.54 5.81 7.68
C PHE A 126 -8.02 5.93 7.70
N LEU A 127 -7.47 6.14 8.90
CA LEU A 127 -6.03 6.12 9.14
C LEU A 127 -5.67 4.88 9.95
N LEU A 128 -4.72 4.10 9.42
CA LEU A 128 -4.17 2.95 10.12
C LEU A 128 -2.81 3.35 10.67
N SER A 129 -2.73 3.48 11.99
CA SER A 129 -1.47 3.78 12.65
C SER A 129 -0.79 2.47 13.04
N LEU A 130 0.45 2.29 12.59
CA LEU A 130 1.25 1.11 12.91
C LEU A 130 2.40 1.55 13.80
N PRO A 131 2.61 0.86 14.94
CA PRO A 131 3.71 1.20 15.84
C PRO A 131 5.06 0.86 15.18
N THR A 132 6.00 1.80 15.26
CA THR A 132 7.37 1.58 14.82
C THR A 132 8.31 2.08 15.90
N TYR A 133 9.52 1.51 15.94
CA TYR A 133 10.54 1.99 16.86
C TYR A 133 11.07 3.36 16.38
N ASN A 134 11.32 4.26 17.32
CA ASN A 134 11.96 5.55 17.07
C ASN A 134 11.21 6.44 16.07
N ASN A 135 9.89 6.28 15.96
CA ASN A 135 9.06 7.05 15.02
C ASN A 135 9.57 7.00 13.59
N SER A 136 10.24 5.92 13.21
CA SER A 136 10.72 5.72 11.85
C SER A 136 9.55 5.53 10.90
N SER A 137 9.73 5.96 9.65
CA SER A 137 8.76 5.69 8.59
C SER A 137 8.67 4.19 8.34
N LEU A 138 7.47 3.71 8.00
CA LEU A 138 7.31 2.31 7.63
C LEU A 138 8.08 2.01 6.36
N ASN A 139 8.81 0.91 6.38
CA ASN A 139 9.40 0.36 5.17
C ASN A 139 8.29 -0.31 4.36
N LEU A 140 8.33 -0.17 3.03
CA LEU A 140 7.32 -0.76 2.15
C LEU A 140 7.24 -2.27 2.27
N SER A 141 8.32 -2.93 2.71
CA SER A 141 8.34 -4.38 2.90
C SER A 141 7.65 -4.84 4.19
N HIS A 142 7.29 -3.92 5.07
CA HIS A 142 6.52 -4.24 6.26
C HIS A 142 5.06 -4.46 5.89
#